data_8ea6e2b69741561a5dc26d65f1a894a1
#
_entry.id   8ea6e2b69741561a5dc26d65f1a894a1
#
_cell.length_a   1.000
_cell.length_b   1.000
_cell.length_c   1.000
_cell.angle_alpha   90.00
_cell.angle_beta   90.00
_cell.angle_gamma   90.00
#
_symmetry.space_group_name_H-M   'P 1'
#
loop_
_entity.id
_entity.type
_entity.pdbx_description
1 polymer ?
#
loop_
_entity_poly.entity_id
_entity_poly.type
_entity_poly.pdbx_seq_one_letter_code
_entity_poly.pdbx_strand_id
1 'polypeptide(L)'
;MALTIEKMDFRKTKLIYIILFLLVFMNKLTTIYVFSQMEFLGTVIDFVQVPMYGGLIYIIVQKKYSLKELMTFLVVGILLLIGYVVSGQAAYFKGFLLIIASKNIPYRKILNVCRKALTFVLGLGIFLFLIGISNAGISRRGASGLGFGHPNVTAQLIMIII
;
A
#
# COMPACT_ATOMS: atom_id res chain seq x y z
N MET A 1 -12.13 33.66 -3.89
CA MET A 1 -12.36 32.53 -4.85
C MET A 1 -12.61 31.28 -4.01
N ALA A 2 -13.89 30.98 -3.73
CA ALA A 2 -14.25 29.83 -2.90
C ALA A 2 -14.00 28.55 -3.72
N LEU A 3 -13.02 27.74 -3.29
CA LEU A 3 -12.82 26.40 -3.81
C LEU A 3 -14.06 25.57 -3.44
N THR A 4 -14.95 25.40 -4.40
CA THR A 4 -16.07 24.47 -4.27
C THR A 4 -15.45 23.07 -4.19
N ILE A 5 -15.26 22.61 -2.97
CA ILE A 5 -14.84 21.21 -2.73
C ILE A 5 -16.03 20.38 -3.17
N GLU A 6 -15.94 19.85 -4.39
CA GLU A 6 -16.92 18.93 -4.91
C GLU A 6 -17.01 17.75 -3.91
N LYS A 7 -18.15 17.62 -3.24
CA LYS A 7 -18.39 16.54 -2.28
C LYS A 7 -18.25 15.23 -3.05
N MET A 8 -17.11 14.58 -2.87
CA MET A 8 -16.89 13.27 -3.46
C MET A 8 -17.93 12.30 -2.92
N ASP A 9 -18.59 11.56 -3.81
CA ASP A 9 -19.60 10.57 -3.44
C ASP A 9 -19.05 9.67 -2.31
N PHE A 10 -19.81 9.58 -1.23
CA PHE A 10 -19.44 8.80 -0.03
C PHE A 10 -19.07 7.35 -0.38
N ARG A 11 -19.74 6.76 -1.38
CA ARG A 11 -19.46 5.39 -1.84
C ARG A 11 -18.07 5.28 -2.47
N LYS A 12 -17.67 6.24 -3.31
CA LYS A 12 -16.33 6.28 -3.95
C LYS A 12 -15.23 6.45 -2.93
N THR A 13 -15.44 7.31 -1.93
CA THR A 13 -14.48 7.51 -0.84
C THR A 13 -14.29 6.23 -0.02
N LYS A 14 -15.38 5.54 0.31
CA LYS A 14 -15.33 4.27 1.04
C LYS A 14 -14.60 3.19 0.22
N LEU A 15 -14.85 3.12 -1.08
CA LEU A 15 -14.16 2.19 -1.99
C LEU A 15 -12.64 2.43 -1.99
N ILE A 16 -12.21 3.70 -2.07
CA ILE A 16 -10.78 4.04 -2.02
C ILE A 16 -10.15 3.55 -0.70
N TYR A 17 -10.82 3.74 0.44
CA TYR A 17 -10.29 3.29 1.72
C TYR A 17 -10.15 1.77 1.79
N ILE A 18 -11.12 1.03 1.25
CA ILE A 18 -11.07 -0.44 1.18
C ILE A 18 -9.91 -0.88 0.28
N ILE A 19 -9.80 -0.32 -0.92
CA ILE A 19 -8.71 -0.65 -1.85
C ILE A 19 -7.35 -0.32 -1.22
N LEU A 20 -7.20 0.87 -0.62
CA LEU A 20 -5.96 1.28 0.01
C LEU A 20 -5.58 0.35 1.17
N PHE A 21 -6.55 0.01 2.03
CA PHE A 21 -6.33 -0.94 3.13
C PHE A 21 -5.82 -2.28 2.60
N LEU A 22 -6.52 -2.85 1.61
CA LEU A 22 -6.16 -4.15 1.04
C LEU A 22 -4.81 -4.12 0.34
N LEU A 23 -4.50 -3.06 -0.42
CA LEU A 23 -3.20 -2.92 -1.09
C LEU A 23 -2.05 -2.85 -0.08
N VAL A 24 -2.19 -2.03 0.97
CA VAL A 24 -1.16 -1.93 2.03
C VAL A 24 -1.04 -3.25 2.78
N PHE A 25 -2.17 -3.86 3.16
CA PHE A 25 -2.21 -5.14 3.85
C PHE A 25 -1.54 -6.24 3.03
N MET A 26 -1.94 -6.44 1.78
CA MET A 26 -1.40 -7.48 0.90
C MET A 26 0.11 -7.30 0.65
N ASN A 27 0.55 -6.07 0.35
CA ASN A 27 1.98 -5.80 0.15
C ASN A 27 2.82 -6.06 1.40
N LYS A 28 2.27 -5.86 2.60
CA LYS A 28 2.99 -6.09 3.85
C LYS A 28 2.83 -7.51 4.39
N LEU A 29 1.84 -8.26 3.93
CA LEU A 29 1.64 -9.66 4.32
C LEU A 29 2.88 -10.50 3.97
N THR A 30 3.51 -10.27 2.81
CA THR A 30 4.71 -10.95 2.37
C THR A 30 5.94 -10.67 3.24
N THR A 31 5.90 -9.67 4.12
CA THR A 31 7.00 -9.40 5.06
C THR A 31 6.96 -10.30 6.29
N ILE A 32 5.84 -11.00 6.55
CA ILE A 32 5.75 -12.03 7.60
C ILE A 32 6.53 -13.25 7.13
N TYR A 33 7.40 -13.78 7.98
CA TYR A 33 8.37 -14.82 7.63
C TYR A 33 7.73 -16.03 6.95
N VAL A 34 6.67 -16.58 7.50
CA VAL A 34 5.97 -17.76 6.93
C VAL A 34 5.50 -17.47 5.50
N PHE A 35 4.91 -16.31 5.27
CA PHE A 35 4.39 -15.94 3.96
C PHE A 35 5.50 -15.59 2.96
N SER A 36 6.64 -15.09 3.45
CA SER A 36 7.81 -14.81 2.60
C SER A 36 8.45 -16.07 2.03
N GLN A 37 8.22 -17.24 2.64
CA GLN A 37 8.72 -18.53 2.16
C GLN A 37 7.78 -19.18 1.11
N MET A 38 6.60 -18.62 0.91
CA MET A 38 5.62 -19.16 -0.04
C MET A 38 5.74 -18.43 -1.38
N GLU A 39 6.54 -18.93 -2.32
CA GLU A 39 6.72 -18.33 -3.66
C GLU A 39 5.38 -18.11 -4.39
N PHE A 40 4.47 -19.05 -4.28
CA PHE A 40 3.11 -18.94 -4.84
C PHE A 40 2.33 -17.74 -4.29
N LEU A 41 2.54 -17.35 -3.03
CA LEU A 41 1.76 -16.27 -2.41
C LEU A 41 2.04 -14.91 -3.07
N GLY A 42 3.28 -14.65 -3.46
CA GLY A 42 3.64 -13.43 -4.19
C GLY A 42 2.84 -13.29 -5.49
N THR A 43 2.79 -14.38 -6.27
CA THR A 43 2.03 -14.42 -7.53
C THR A 43 0.53 -14.21 -7.31
N VAL A 44 -0.05 -14.85 -6.28
CA VAL A 44 -1.47 -14.67 -5.93
C VAL A 44 -1.75 -13.23 -5.52
N ILE A 45 -0.89 -12.62 -4.71
CA ILE A 45 -1.04 -11.22 -4.29
C ILE A 45 -1.00 -10.29 -5.49
N ASP A 46 -0.05 -10.48 -6.40
CA ASP A 46 0.05 -9.66 -7.61
C ASP A 46 -1.22 -9.81 -8.47
N PHE A 47 -1.72 -11.02 -8.65
CA PHE A 47 -2.96 -11.27 -9.39
C PHE A 47 -4.17 -10.58 -8.73
N VAL A 48 -4.31 -10.67 -7.41
CA VAL A 48 -5.40 -10.03 -6.65
C VAL A 48 -5.28 -8.48 -6.68
N GLN A 49 -4.08 -7.93 -6.80
CA GLN A 49 -3.88 -6.49 -6.91
C GLN A 49 -4.35 -5.91 -8.25
N VAL A 50 -4.35 -6.69 -9.34
CA VAL A 50 -4.77 -6.21 -10.67
C VAL A 50 -6.17 -5.56 -10.65
N PRO A 51 -7.24 -6.22 -10.18
CA PRO A 51 -8.56 -5.59 -10.10
C PRO A 51 -8.60 -4.39 -9.16
N MET A 52 -7.78 -4.35 -8.11
CA MET A 52 -7.70 -3.19 -7.22
C MET A 52 -7.13 -1.97 -7.94
N TYR A 53 -6.06 -2.13 -8.73
CA TYR A 53 -5.54 -1.04 -9.57
C TYR A 53 -6.53 -0.64 -10.67
N GLY A 54 -7.27 -1.60 -11.25
CA GLY A 54 -8.38 -1.32 -12.15
C GLY A 54 -9.45 -0.43 -11.50
N GLY A 55 -9.81 -0.74 -10.26
CA GLY A 55 -10.71 0.08 -9.45
C GLY A 55 -10.20 1.50 -9.19
N LEU A 56 -8.88 1.66 -8.92
CA LEU A 56 -8.27 2.98 -8.78
C LEU A 56 -8.31 3.78 -10.09
N ILE A 57 -7.98 3.15 -11.21
CA ILE A 57 -8.04 3.79 -12.54
C ILE A 57 -9.48 4.24 -12.84
N TYR A 58 -10.46 3.38 -12.57
CA TYR A 58 -11.88 3.73 -12.74
C TYR A 58 -12.25 4.97 -11.92
N ILE A 59 -11.80 5.07 -10.66
CA ILE A 59 -12.06 6.23 -9.81
C ILE A 59 -11.33 7.47 -10.35
N ILE A 60 -10.09 7.31 -10.83
CA ILE A 60 -9.29 8.40 -11.41
C ILE A 60 -10.02 9.00 -12.61
N VAL A 61 -10.49 8.16 -13.54
CA VAL A 61 -11.19 8.62 -14.77
C VAL A 61 -12.48 9.37 -14.45
N GLN A 62 -13.15 9.04 -13.34
CA GLN A 62 -14.38 9.72 -12.96
C GLN A 62 -14.17 11.07 -12.24
N LYS A 63 -12.94 11.42 -11.90
CA LYS A 63 -12.64 12.69 -11.25
C LYS A 63 -12.45 13.82 -12.25
N LYS A 64 -12.84 15.01 -11.87
CA LYS A 64 -12.56 16.21 -12.64
C LYS A 64 -11.17 16.74 -12.30
N TYR A 65 -10.40 17.03 -13.31
CA TYR A 65 -9.06 17.60 -13.20
C TYR A 65 -8.99 18.92 -13.95
N SER A 66 -8.25 19.89 -13.42
CA SER A 66 -7.87 21.06 -14.17
C SER A 66 -6.84 20.69 -15.24
N LEU A 67 -6.75 21.49 -16.31
CA LEU A 67 -5.76 21.25 -17.36
C LEU A 67 -4.33 21.20 -16.80
N LYS A 68 -4.02 22.09 -15.82
CA LYS A 68 -2.70 22.13 -15.16
C LYS A 68 -2.41 20.82 -14.41
N GLU A 69 -3.37 20.29 -13.67
CA GLU A 69 -3.21 19.00 -12.96
C GLU A 69 -3.02 17.85 -13.94
N LEU A 70 -3.82 17.82 -15.02
CA LEU A 70 -3.73 16.77 -16.03
C LEU A 70 -2.33 16.74 -16.66
N MET A 71 -1.81 17.91 -17.04
CA MET A 71 -0.45 18.04 -17.61
C MET A 71 0.61 17.58 -16.61
N THR A 72 0.48 17.97 -15.33
CA THR A 72 1.40 17.53 -14.28
C THR A 72 1.37 16.02 -14.13
N PHE A 73 0.18 15.40 -14.07
CA PHE A 73 0.04 13.95 -13.95
C PHE A 73 0.58 13.21 -15.17
N LEU A 74 0.41 13.77 -16.35
CA LEU A 74 0.93 13.19 -17.59
C LEU A 74 2.47 13.20 -17.57
N VAL A 75 3.09 14.33 -17.27
CA VAL A 75 4.56 14.44 -17.22
C VAL A 75 5.14 13.50 -16.16
N VAL A 76 4.62 13.54 -14.93
CA VAL A 76 5.10 12.66 -13.85
C VAL A 76 4.83 11.20 -14.18
N GLY A 77 3.66 10.87 -14.75
CA GLY A 77 3.32 9.51 -15.16
C GLY A 77 4.26 8.95 -16.21
N ILE A 78 4.62 9.75 -17.23
CA ILE A 78 5.60 9.34 -18.25
C ILE A 78 6.98 9.09 -17.63
N LEU A 79 7.46 9.99 -16.77
CA LEU A 79 8.76 9.83 -16.08
C LEU A 79 8.79 8.55 -15.24
N LEU A 80 7.71 8.25 -14.51
CA LEU A 80 7.62 7.04 -13.71
C LEU A 80 7.47 5.77 -14.56
N LEU A 81 6.82 5.87 -15.72
CA LEU A 81 6.72 4.77 -16.67
C LEU A 81 8.10 4.44 -17.28
N ILE A 82 8.86 5.46 -17.66
CA ILE A 82 10.26 5.29 -18.11
C ILE A 82 11.08 4.66 -16.99
N GLY A 83 10.96 5.16 -15.77
CA GLY A 83 11.62 4.57 -14.59
C GLY A 83 11.27 3.10 -14.38
N TYR A 84 10.00 2.73 -14.58
CA TYR A 84 9.56 1.33 -14.52
C TYR A 84 10.20 0.46 -15.62
N VAL A 85 10.21 0.94 -16.87
CA VAL A 85 10.81 0.19 -17.98
C VAL A 85 12.31 -0.04 -17.76
N VAL A 86 13.02 0.96 -17.20
CA VAL A 86 14.46 0.86 -16.96
C VAL A 86 14.80 0.02 -15.74
N SER A 87 14.05 0.16 -14.64
CA SER A 87 14.37 -0.48 -13.35
C SER A 87 13.62 -1.79 -13.08
N GLY A 88 12.54 -2.07 -13.81
CA GLY A 88 11.61 -3.17 -13.53
C GLY A 88 10.76 -2.96 -12.27
N GLN A 89 10.90 -1.83 -11.57
CA GLN A 89 10.23 -1.57 -10.29
C GLN A 89 8.92 -0.79 -10.47
N ALA A 90 7.80 -1.49 -10.42
CA ALA A 90 6.47 -0.90 -10.53
C ALA A 90 6.02 -0.10 -9.27
N ALA A 91 6.76 -0.17 -8.17
CA ALA A 91 6.33 0.39 -6.87
C ALA A 91 6.03 1.90 -6.94
N TYR A 92 6.86 2.67 -7.64
CA TYR A 92 6.68 4.11 -7.78
C TYR A 92 5.44 4.45 -8.61
N PHE A 93 5.22 3.72 -9.71
CA PHE A 93 4.03 3.90 -10.55
C PHE A 93 2.75 3.50 -9.80
N LYS A 94 2.78 2.40 -9.08
CA LYS A 94 1.68 1.96 -8.20
C LYS A 94 1.34 3.02 -7.14
N GLY A 95 2.36 3.60 -6.49
CA GLY A 95 2.20 4.70 -5.52
C GLY A 95 1.61 5.96 -6.14
N PHE A 96 2.03 6.32 -7.34
CA PHE A 96 1.50 7.47 -8.07
C PHE A 96 -0.01 7.33 -8.38
N LEU A 97 -0.45 6.16 -8.81
CA LEU A 97 -1.89 5.90 -9.00
C LEU A 97 -2.69 6.10 -7.71
N LEU A 98 -2.14 5.66 -6.57
CA LEU A 98 -2.76 5.89 -5.27
C LEU A 98 -2.85 7.38 -4.92
N ILE A 99 -1.81 8.17 -5.19
CA ILE A 99 -1.80 9.61 -4.95
C ILE A 99 -2.89 10.31 -5.78
N ILE A 100 -2.98 10.01 -7.07
CA ILE A 100 -4.01 10.60 -7.96
C ILE A 100 -5.41 10.17 -7.51
N ALA A 101 -5.61 8.90 -7.21
CA ALA A 101 -6.89 8.39 -6.74
C ALA A 101 -7.29 8.99 -5.39
N SER A 102 -6.33 9.42 -4.58
CA SER A 102 -6.57 10.04 -3.27
C SER A 102 -6.82 11.56 -3.34
N LYS A 103 -6.82 12.16 -4.52
CA LYS A 103 -7.15 13.59 -4.68
C LYS A 103 -8.47 13.90 -3.97
N ASN A 104 -8.52 15.03 -3.26
CA ASN A 104 -9.65 15.52 -2.47
C ASN A 104 -10.00 14.67 -1.22
N ILE A 105 -9.15 13.71 -0.84
CA ILE A 105 -9.29 12.99 0.43
C ILE A 105 -8.32 13.61 1.44
N PRO A 106 -8.78 13.93 2.67
CA PRO A 106 -7.88 14.43 3.71
C PRO A 106 -6.77 13.41 4.00
N TYR A 107 -5.51 13.85 3.93
CA TYR A 107 -4.34 12.98 4.13
C TYR A 107 -4.38 12.21 5.47
N ARG A 108 -4.91 12.83 6.53
CA ARG A 108 -5.08 12.20 7.85
C ARG A 108 -5.94 10.93 7.79
N LYS A 109 -6.98 10.92 6.95
CA LYS A 109 -7.82 9.74 6.76
C LYS A 109 -7.08 8.63 6.02
N ILE A 110 -6.28 8.98 5.01
CA ILE A 110 -5.43 8.05 4.27
C ILE A 110 -4.41 7.41 5.22
N LEU A 111 -3.67 8.24 5.99
CA LEU A 111 -2.70 7.76 6.98
C LEU A 111 -3.35 6.83 8.01
N ASN A 112 -4.55 7.17 8.47
CA ASN A 112 -5.27 6.33 9.44
C ASN A 112 -5.64 4.96 8.87
N VAL A 113 -6.00 4.88 7.58
CA VAL A 113 -6.27 3.60 6.90
C VAL A 113 -4.97 2.79 6.77
N CYS A 114 -3.88 3.42 6.35
CA CYS A 114 -2.57 2.77 6.27
C CYS A 114 -2.12 2.25 7.65
N ARG A 115 -2.25 3.08 8.69
CA ARG A 115 -1.93 2.69 10.06
C ARG A 115 -2.72 1.47 10.51
N LYS A 116 -4.04 1.43 10.26
CA LYS A 116 -4.88 0.28 10.59
C LYS A 116 -4.43 -0.99 9.87
N ALA A 117 -4.11 -0.90 8.57
CA ALA A 117 -3.61 -2.04 7.81
C ALA A 117 -2.29 -2.56 8.37
N LEU A 118 -1.35 -1.66 8.69
CA LEU A 118 -0.04 -2.02 9.26
C LEU A 118 -0.17 -2.61 10.66
N THR A 119 -1.06 -2.06 11.51
CA THR A 119 -1.36 -2.62 12.83
C THR A 119 -1.91 -4.03 12.72
N PHE A 120 -2.79 -4.28 11.75
CA PHE A 120 -3.33 -5.62 11.52
C PHE A 120 -2.25 -6.61 11.07
N VAL A 121 -1.35 -6.20 10.14
CA VAL A 121 -0.21 -7.03 9.71
C VAL A 121 0.73 -7.31 10.88
N LEU A 122 1.05 -6.30 11.69
CA LEU A 122 1.90 -6.45 12.87
C LEU A 122 1.28 -7.43 13.88
N GLY A 123 0.00 -7.26 14.18
CA GLY A 123 -0.73 -8.17 15.08
C GLY A 123 -0.75 -9.60 14.58
N LEU A 124 -1.00 -9.80 13.28
CA LEU A 124 -0.98 -11.11 12.65
C LEU A 124 0.42 -11.75 12.71
N GLY A 125 1.47 -10.99 12.41
CA GLY A 125 2.85 -11.49 12.49
C GLY A 125 3.23 -11.93 13.90
N ILE A 126 2.93 -11.11 14.91
CA ILE A 126 3.18 -11.45 16.32
C ILE A 126 2.34 -12.67 16.74
N PHE A 127 1.08 -12.73 16.36
CA PHE A 127 0.21 -13.87 16.65
C PHE A 127 0.77 -15.18 16.09
N LEU A 128 1.15 -15.20 14.81
CA LEU A 128 1.75 -16.36 14.17
C LEU A 128 3.09 -16.77 14.80
N PHE A 129 3.84 -15.79 15.32
CA PHE A 129 5.05 -16.04 16.09
C PHE A 129 4.74 -16.71 17.42
N LEU A 130 3.77 -16.20 18.18
CA LEU A 130 3.40 -16.74 19.49
C LEU A 130 2.87 -18.17 19.44
N ILE A 131 2.17 -18.55 18.37
CA ILE A 131 1.68 -19.93 18.18
C ILE A 131 2.73 -20.84 17.54
N GLY A 132 3.97 -20.35 17.31
CA GLY A 132 5.09 -21.14 16.81
C GLY A 132 5.04 -21.46 15.31
N ILE A 133 4.07 -20.91 14.55
CA ILE A 133 3.97 -21.11 13.11
C ILE A 133 5.03 -20.27 12.37
N SER A 134 5.30 -19.06 12.84
CA SER A 134 6.30 -18.19 12.25
C SER A 134 7.53 -18.15 13.14
N ASN A 135 8.59 -18.87 12.73
CA ASN A 135 9.88 -18.76 13.38
C ASN A 135 10.53 -17.44 12.99
N ALA A 136 10.82 -16.61 13.97
CA ALA A 136 11.54 -15.38 13.72
C ALA A 136 12.94 -15.69 13.21
N GLY A 137 13.29 -15.14 12.07
CA GLY A 137 14.66 -15.07 11.64
C GLY A 137 15.47 -14.36 12.73
N ILE A 138 16.31 -15.11 13.43
CA ILE A 138 17.24 -14.54 14.41
C ILE A 138 18.33 -13.85 13.61
N SER A 139 18.46 -12.53 13.73
CA SER A 139 19.55 -11.82 13.08
C SER A 139 20.90 -12.33 13.63
N ARG A 140 22.00 -12.11 12.89
CA ARG A 140 23.36 -12.40 13.36
C ARG A 140 23.71 -11.78 14.72
N ARG A 141 22.93 -10.80 15.18
CA ARG A 141 23.05 -10.11 16.47
C ARG A 141 22.08 -10.65 17.55
N GLY A 142 21.42 -11.78 17.31
CA GLY A 142 20.47 -12.36 18.27
C GLY A 142 19.12 -11.66 18.39
N ALA A 143 18.87 -10.59 17.62
CA ALA A 143 17.59 -9.89 17.66
C ALA A 143 16.50 -10.67 16.92
N SER A 144 15.35 -10.88 17.58
CA SER A 144 14.19 -11.57 17.01
C SER A 144 13.37 -10.63 16.13
N GLY A 145 12.92 -11.12 14.98
CA GLY A 145 12.01 -10.42 14.08
C GLY A 145 10.53 -10.50 14.48
N LEU A 146 10.18 -11.14 15.61
CA LEU A 146 8.80 -11.29 16.10
C LEU A 146 7.82 -11.77 15.03
N GLY A 147 8.19 -12.78 14.27
CA GLY A 147 7.36 -13.32 13.17
C GLY A 147 7.63 -12.71 11.79
N PHE A 148 8.47 -11.67 11.71
CA PHE A 148 8.94 -11.08 10.45
C PHE A 148 10.35 -11.57 10.13
N GLY A 149 10.67 -11.65 8.84
CA GLY A 149 11.97 -12.17 8.39
C GLY A 149 13.18 -11.37 8.85
N HIS A 150 12.99 -10.13 9.29
CA HIS A 150 14.07 -9.27 9.76
C HIS A 150 13.58 -8.29 10.85
N PRO A 151 14.33 -8.08 11.95
CA PRO A 151 13.94 -7.19 13.04
C PRO A 151 13.72 -5.73 12.61
N ASN A 152 14.42 -5.27 11.57
CA ASN A 152 14.21 -3.92 11.03
C ASN A 152 12.80 -3.73 10.47
N VAL A 153 12.19 -4.77 9.90
CA VAL A 153 10.81 -4.70 9.39
C VAL A 153 9.83 -4.47 10.54
N THR A 154 10.00 -5.20 11.64
CA THR A 154 9.19 -5.03 12.85
C THR A 154 9.34 -3.62 13.42
N ALA A 155 10.57 -3.12 13.53
CA ALA A 155 10.84 -1.76 14.01
C ALA A 155 10.22 -0.69 13.10
N GLN A 156 10.33 -0.83 11.77
CA GLN A 156 9.70 0.07 10.81
C GLN A 156 8.17 0.09 10.95
N LEU A 157 7.54 -1.08 11.09
CA LEU A 157 6.09 -1.18 11.27
C LEU A 157 5.65 -0.47 12.55
N ILE A 158 6.36 -0.67 13.66
CA ILE A 158 6.08 -0.02 14.93
C ILE A 158 6.23 1.50 14.80
N MET A 159 7.33 2.00 14.21
CA MET A 159 7.56 3.44 14.03
C MET A 159 6.49 4.13 13.19
N ILE A 160 5.92 3.45 12.19
CA ILE A 160 4.85 4.03 11.34
C ILE A 160 3.50 4.04 12.06
N ILE A 161 3.29 3.14 13.01
CA ILE A 161 2.03 2.99 13.75
C ILE A 161 1.90 4.02 14.88
N ILE A 162 3.01 4.39 15.52
CA ILE A 162 3.07 5.40 16.59
C ILE A 162 2.89 6.82 16.00
#